data_fd5353b8d553c59c4b856dd132480a5c
#
_entry.id   fd5353b8d553c59c4b856dd132480a5c
#
_cell.length_a   1.000
_cell.length_b   1.000
_cell.length_c   1.000
_cell.angle_alpha   90.00
_cell.angle_beta   90.00
_cell.angle_gamma   90.00
#
_symmetry.space_group_name_H-M   'P 1'
#
loop_
_entity.id
_entity.type
_entity.pdbx_description
1 polymer ?
#
loop_
_entity_poly.entity_id
_entity_poly.type
_entity_poly.pdbx_seq_one_letter_code
_entity_poly.pdbx_strand_id
1 'polypeptide(L)'
;LAVNRICFNLVRVSIPGILAVLFAVAPALADSPVTRPIVYQQIIRSDPPLHIYLATIDLSDPSVHVVVSRGGDDPHLAPPWEVTLTTVQKMAERDGLAIAINGSLFIGKDSYHILGHDVPYFEGNFARACGWAMSDGALFSQSPINPEYPTLMVDDHGKIHIGHFASPPPSARQMVSGNWQIVTDGKATSLTPGPGALAALSIPRTAAGVDREGKKLILLIADGHRPDYSVGVTMPQLADEMVAQGAYDAIELDSGGSSTMVLRGDDGELHVMNRPSDGSTVSGDLSFPRCVADALGVRLGAGATTP
;
A
#
# COMPACT_ATOMS: atom_id res chain seq x y z
N LEU A 1 88.14 -14.84 6.35
CA LEU A 1 87.05 -15.84 6.54
C LEU A 1 86.38 -16.02 5.23
N ALA A 2 86.38 -17.25 4.75
CA ALA A 2 86.24 -17.74 3.37
C ALA A 2 84.99 -17.32 2.64
N VAL A 3 85.14 -16.93 1.38
CA VAL A 3 84.09 -16.70 0.38
C VAL A 3 84.15 -17.90 -0.59
N ASN A 4 83.14 -18.69 -0.62
CA ASN A 4 82.95 -19.76 -1.64
C ASN A 4 82.19 -19.18 -2.82
N ARG A 5 82.83 -19.16 -3.99
CA ARG A 5 82.22 -18.93 -5.30
C ARG A 5 81.65 -20.25 -5.82
N ILE A 6 80.40 -20.29 -6.17
CA ILE A 6 79.80 -21.36 -6.91
C ILE A 6 79.47 -20.86 -8.32
N CYS A 7 80.09 -21.51 -9.32
CA CYS A 7 79.84 -21.28 -10.74
C CYS A 7 78.55 -21.95 -11.15
N PHE A 8 77.66 -21.22 -11.81
CA PHE A 8 76.49 -21.78 -12.45
C PHE A 8 76.73 -21.89 -13.97
N ASN A 9 76.67 -23.10 -14.48
CA ASN A 9 76.64 -23.40 -15.90
C ASN A 9 75.25 -23.08 -16.48
N LEU A 10 75.17 -22.24 -17.51
CA LEU A 10 73.94 -22.00 -18.31
C LEU A 10 73.71 -23.19 -19.26
N VAL A 11 72.67 -23.94 -19.01
CA VAL A 11 72.13 -24.89 -19.98
C VAL A 11 71.03 -24.12 -20.79
N ARG A 12 71.29 -23.96 -22.09
CA ARG A 12 70.28 -23.45 -23.02
C ARG A 12 69.27 -24.55 -23.31
N VAL A 13 68.01 -24.35 -22.81
CA VAL A 13 66.89 -25.15 -23.18
C VAL A 13 66.09 -24.37 -24.23
N SER A 14 66.00 -24.89 -25.45
CA SER A 14 65.10 -24.39 -26.51
C SER A 14 63.69 -24.88 -26.21
N ILE A 15 62.77 -23.96 -25.99
CA ILE A 15 61.33 -24.27 -25.81
C ILE A 15 60.64 -24.07 -27.17
N PRO A 16 59.94 -25.08 -27.72
CA PRO A 16 59.15 -24.91 -28.94
C PRO A 16 57.85 -24.11 -28.67
N GLY A 17 57.43 -23.37 -29.67
CA GLY A 17 56.39 -22.38 -29.61
C GLY A 17 55.09 -22.85 -28.97
N ILE A 18 54.64 -22.09 -28.00
CA ILE A 18 53.28 -22.17 -27.43
C ILE A 18 52.33 -21.36 -28.32
N LEU A 19 51.46 -22.07 -29.01
CA LEU A 19 50.33 -21.48 -29.73
C LEU A 19 49.34 -20.92 -28.69
N ALA A 20 49.30 -19.63 -28.50
CA ALA A 20 48.33 -18.96 -27.63
C ALA A 20 46.97 -18.99 -28.30
N VAL A 21 46.08 -19.88 -27.86
CA VAL A 21 44.65 -19.85 -28.22
C VAL A 21 44.01 -18.75 -27.38
N LEU A 22 43.73 -17.61 -28.02
CA LEU A 22 42.91 -16.53 -27.43
C LEU A 22 41.44 -17.02 -27.41
N PHE A 23 40.99 -17.44 -26.23
CA PHE A 23 39.56 -17.56 -25.97
C PHE A 23 38.98 -16.14 -25.82
N ALA A 24 38.25 -15.68 -26.81
CA ALA A 24 37.41 -14.51 -26.67
C ALA A 24 36.28 -14.88 -25.69
N VAL A 25 36.41 -14.45 -24.44
CA VAL A 25 35.28 -14.46 -23.49
C VAL A 25 34.33 -13.38 -23.97
N ALA A 26 33.22 -13.78 -24.60
CA ALA A 26 32.11 -12.88 -24.84
C ALA A 26 31.63 -12.35 -23.48
N PRO A 27 31.41 -11.03 -23.34
CA PRO A 27 30.80 -10.52 -22.12
C PRO A 27 29.43 -11.18 -21.98
N ALA A 28 29.23 -11.91 -20.88
CA ALA A 28 27.90 -12.33 -20.49
C ALA A 28 27.08 -11.04 -20.37
N LEU A 29 26.00 -10.95 -21.17
CA LEU A 29 24.97 -9.94 -20.98
C LEU A 29 24.51 -10.16 -19.53
N ALA A 30 24.89 -9.25 -18.64
CA ALA A 30 24.33 -9.21 -17.31
C ALA A 30 22.82 -9.05 -17.49
N ASP A 31 22.06 -10.06 -17.09
CA ASP A 31 20.62 -9.92 -16.97
C ASP A 31 20.36 -8.66 -16.17
N SER A 32 19.71 -7.67 -16.80
CA SER A 32 19.23 -6.49 -16.08
C SER A 32 18.41 -7.01 -14.90
N PRO A 33 18.66 -6.56 -13.67
CA PRO A 33 17.85 -7.01 -12.54
C PRO A 33 16.40 -6.77 -12.90
N VAL A 34 15.58 -7.82 -12.90
CA VAL A 34 14.13 -7.70 -13.07
C VAL A 34 13.65 -6.84 -11.91
N THR A 35 13.45 -5.55 -12.16
CA THR A 35 12.89 -4.65 -11.16
C THR A 35 11.42 -5.01 -11.04
N ARG A 36 11.05 -5.58 -9.91
CA ARG A 36 9.65 -5.86 -9.60
C ARG A 36 8.94 -4.52 -9.43
N PRO A 37 7.74 -4.31 -10.02
CA PRO A 37 7.05 -3.03 -9.92
C PRO A 37 6.54 -2.72 -8.51
N ILE A 38 6.47 -3.71 -7.62
CA ILE A 38 6.04 -3.57 -6.23
C ILE A 38 7.21 -3.93 -5.30
N VAL A 39 7.60 -2.99 -4.45
CA VAL A 39 8.58 -3.20 -3.39
C VAL A 39 7.87 -3.11 -2.05
N TYR A 40 7.84 -4.21 -1.31
CA TYR A 40 7.28 -4.27 0.04
C TYR A 40 8.39 -4.24 1.08
N GLN A 41 8.14 -3.53 2.18
CA GLN A 41 9.04 -3.50 3.34
C GLN A 41 8.27 -3.30 4.64
N GLN A 42 8.84 -3.77 5.73
CA GLN A 42 8.33 -3.58 7.08
C GLN A 42 9.33 -2.74 7.86
N ILE A 43 8.83 -1.71 8.54
CA ILE A 43 9.60 -0.84 9.44
C ILE A 43 9.16 -1.15 10.87
N ILE A 44 10.10 -1.60 11.70
CA ILE A 44 9.85 -1.94 13.09
C ILE A 44 10.66 -1.01 13.99
N ARG A 45 9.98 -0.39 14.96
CA ARG A 45 10.59 0.41 16.03
C ARG A 45 10.23 -0.22 17.38
N SER A 46 11.14 -0.14 18.36
CA SER A 46 10.99 -0.80 19.65
C SER A 46 10.54 0.14 20.77
N ASP A 47 10.74 1.44 20.65
CA ASP A 47 10.44 2.42 21.69
C ASP A 47 9.95 3.75 21.06
N PRO A 48 8.64 4.05 21.11
CA PRO A 48 7.59 3.09 21.45
C PRO A 48 7.46 1.99 20.39
N PRO A 49 6.89 0.81 20.73
CA PRO A 49 6.69 -0.27 19.78
C PRO A 49 5.82 0.19 18.62
N LEU A 50 6.29 0.01 17.38
CA LEU A 50 5.59 0.44 16.18
C LEU A 50 5.95 -0.46 15.00
N HIS A 51 4.94 -0.96 14.31
CA HIS A 51 5.04 -1.71 13.07
C HIS A 51 4.38 -0.94 11.94
N ILE A 52 5.15 -0.66 10.90
CA ILE A 52 4.69 0.00 9.68
C ILE A 52 4.93 -0.94 8.50
N TYR A 53 3.94 -1.07 7.65
CA TYR A 53 3.95 -1.87 6.43
C TYR A 53 3.86 -0.91 5.26
N LEU A 54 4.86 -0.96 4.41
CA LEU A 54 5.04 -0.03 3.31
C LEU A 54 5.14 -0.80 2.00
N ALA A 55 4.44 -0.31 0.99
CA ALA A 55 4.63 -0.74 -0.38
C ALA A 55 4.87 0.48 -1.27
N THR A 56 5.91 0.39 -2.09
CA THR A 56 6.21 1.37 -3.14
C THR A 56 6.01 0.71 -4.49
N ILE A 57 5.17 1.31 -5.32
CA ILE A 57 4.78 0.79 -6.62
C ILE A 57 5.34 1.70 -7.72
N ASP A 58 6.04 1.12 -8.69
CA ASP A 58 6.55 1.84 -9.86
C ASP A 58 5.43 2.03 -10.89
N LEU A 59 4.87 3.24 -10.96
CA LEU A 59 3.82 3.62 -11.90
C LEU A 59 4.35 3.81 -13.32
N SER A 60 5.67 3.81 -13.55
CA SER A 60 6.26 3.85 -14.89
C SER A 60 6.29 2.47 -15.56
N ASP A 61 6.08 1.40 -14.82
CA ASP A 61 5.93 0.06 -15.37
C ASP A 61 4.54 -0.08 -16.04
N PRO A 62 4.48 -0.38 -17.34
CA PRO A 62 3.21 -0.44 -18.08
C PRO A 62 2.30 -1.61 -17.66
N SER A 63 2.81 -2.56 -16.88
CA SER A 63 2.01 -3.65 -16.31
C SER A 63 1.20 -3.22 -15.08
N VAL A 64 1.51 -2.07 -14.49
CA VAL A 64 0.88 -1.57 -13.26
C VAL A 64 -0.42 -0.86 -13.59
N HIS A 65 -1.51 -1.33 -13.00
CA HIS A 65 -2.83 -0.71 -13.09
C HIS A 65 -3.38 -0.47 -11.69
N VAL A 66 -3.52 0.79 -11.32
CA VAL A 66 -4.15 1.18 -10.04
C VAL A 66 -5.66 0.99 -10.14
N VAL A 67 -6.26 0.34 -9.16
CA VAL A 67 -7.67 -0.06 -9.15
C VAL A 67 -8.29 0.30 -7.81
N VAL A 68 -9.48 0.88 -7.86
CA VAL A 68 -10.38 0.97 -6.69
C VAL A 68 -11.38 -0.18 -6.79
N SER A 69 -11.27 -1.10 -5.85
CA SER A 69 -12.12 -2.28 -5.77
C SER A 69 -13.35 -1.95 -4.94
N ARG A 70 -14.53 -2.02 -5.54
CA ARG A 70 -15.82 -1.85 -4.86
C ARG A 70 -16.09 -3.03 -3.94
N GLY A 71 -16.76 -2.82 -2.82
CA GLY A 71 -17.28 -3.88 -1.96
C GLY A 71 -18.18 -4.88 -2.72
N GLY A 72 -18.94 -5.65 -2.00
CA GLY A 72 -19.87 -6.60 -2.61
C GLY A 72 -21.08 -5.91 -3.24
N ASP A 73 -21.87 -6.69 -3.95
CA ASP A 73 -23.15 -6.28 -4.55
C ASP A 73 -24.29 -7.16 -4.02
N ASP A 74 -25.49 -6.62 -3.97
CA ASP A 74 -26.70 -7.35 -3.54
C ASP A 74 -27.90 -6.82 -4.34
N PRO A 75 -28.79 -7.69 -4.85
CA PRO A 75 -29.98 -7.26 -5.61
C PRO A 75 -30.96 -6.41 -4.80
N HIS A 76 -30.84 -6.40 -3.46
CA HIS A 76 -31.67 -5.58 -2.56
C HIS A 76 -31.02 -4.26 -2.16
N LEU A 77 -29.83 -3.94 -2.71
CA LEU A 77 -29.21 -2.63 -2.51
C LEU A 77 -30.12 -1.53 -3.06
N ALA A 78 -30.42 -0.57 -2.20
CA ALA A 78 -31.23 0.60 -2.56
C ALA A 78 -30.67 1.82 -1.82
N PRO A 79 -30.80 3.01 -2.42
CA PRO A 79 -30.35 4.25 -1.78
C PRO A 79 -30.85 4.38 -0.33
N PRO A 80 -30.02 4.86 0.62
CA PRO A 80 -28.71 5.45 0.40
C PRO A 80 -27.55 4.45 0.39
N TRP A 81 -27.80 3.14 0.38
CA TRP A 81 -26.79 2.10 0.41
C TRP A 81 -26.27 1.79 -1.00
N GLU A 82 -24.97 1.59 -1.14
CA GLU A 82 -24.28 1.57 -2.42
C GLU A 82 -23.48 0.29 -2.64
N VAL A 83 -23.06 -0.37 -1.53
CA VAL A 83 -22.25 -1.59 -1.54
C VAL A 83 -22.66 -2.50 -0.38
N THR A 84 -22.22 -3.76 -0.41
CA THR A 84 -22.12 -4.59 0.78
C THR A 84 -20.68 -4.65 1.27
N LEU A 85 -20.48 -4.68 2.59
CA LEU A 85 -19.16 -4.79 3.19
C LEU A 85 -18.55 -6.17 2.90
N THR A 86 -17.26 -6.18 2.59
CA THR A 86 -16.44 -7.40 2.47
C THR A 86 -14.99 -7.11 2.82
N THR A 87 -14.16 -8.14 2.99
CA THR A 87 -12.74 -7.93 3.35
C THR A 87 -11.91 -7.46 2.16
N VAL A 88 -10.84 -6.72 2.43
CA VAL A 88 -9.84 -6.30 1.41
C VAL A 88 -9.31 -7.51 0.64
N GLN A 89 -9.06 -8.63 1.34
CA GLN A 89 -8.57 -9.86 0.72
C GLN A 89 -9.55 -10.42 -0.31
N LYS A 90 -10.84 -10.48 0.01
CA LYS A 90 -11.86 -10.97 -0.94
C LYS A 90 -12.01 -10.05 -2.15
N MET A 91 -11.95 -8.73 -1.94
CA MET A 91 -11.94 -7.77 -3.04
C MET A 91 -10.73 -7.95 -3.93
N ALA A 92 -9.54 -8.08 -3.33
CA ALA A 92 -8.29 -8.29 -4.06
C ALA A 92 -8.29 -9.60 -4.84
N GLU A 93 -8.85 -10.67 -4.28
CA GLU A 93 -8.97 -11.96 -4.98
C GLU A 93 -9.93 -11.86 -6.18
N ARG A 94 -11.12 -11.30 -5.97
CA ARG A 94 -12.12 -11.11 -7.03
C ARG A 94 -11.59 -10.33 -8.22
N ASP A 95 -10.83 -9.24 -7.93
CA ASP A 95 -10.37 -8.29 -8.95
C ASP A 95 -8.94 -8.55 -9.42
N GLY A 96 -8.32 -9.66 -8.99
CA GLY A 96 -6.99 -10.08 -9.41
C GLY A 96 -5.88 -9.10 -9.02
N LEU A 97 -5.98 -8.49 -7.82
CA LEU A 97 -5.01 -7.53 -7.36
C LEU A 97 -3.76 -8.24 -6.82
N ALA A 98 -2.60 -7.65 -7.10
CA ALA A 98 -1.32 -8.09 -6.55
C ALA A 98 -1.11 -7.54 -5.13
N ILE A 99 -1.59 -6.33 -4.88
CA ILE A 99 -1.58 -5.68 -3.56
C ILE A 99 -2.84 -4.86 -3.41
N ALA A 100 -3.38 -4.77 -2.18
CA ALA A 100 -4.45 -3.85 -1.84
C ALA A 100 -4.39 -3.41 -0.38
N ILE A 101 -4.92 -2.22 -0.12
CA ILE A 101 -5.22 -1.68 1.21
C ILE A 101 -6.69 -1.31 1.29
N ASN A 102 -7.24 -1.16 2.51
CA ASN A 102 -8.57 -0.60 2.68
C ASN A 102 -8.66 0.83 2.13
N GLY A 103 -9.83 1.23 1.73
CA GLY A 103 -10.06 2.50 1.06
C GLY A 103 -10.79 3.55 1.91
N SER A 104 -11.94 4.01 1.42
CA SER A 104 -12.69 5.15 1.98
C SER A 104 -13.25 4.88 3.37
N LEU A 105 -13.39 5.93 4.17
CA LEU A 105 -14.31 5.90 5.31
C LEU A 105 -15.72 5.52 4.82
N PHE A 106 -16.47 4.81 5.63
CA PHE A 106 -17.80 4.34 5.25
C PHE A 106 -18.79 4.30 6.42
N ILE A 107 -20.06 4.23 6.09
CA ILE A 107 -21.16 4.07 7.05
C ILE A 107 -21.86 2.76 6.74
N GLY A 108 -21.90 1.84 7.72
CA GLY A 108 -22.68 0.61 7.67
C GLY A 108 -24.14 0.86 8.07
N LYS A 109 -25.06 0.08 7.50
CA LYS A 109 -26.50 0.17 7.79
C LYS A 109 -26.86 -0.39 9.16
N ASP A 110 -26.40 -1.59 9.42
CA ASP A 110 -26.83 -2.37 10.58
C ASP A 110 -25.63 -2.67 11.51
N SER A 111 -25.92 -3.02 12.75
CA SER A 111 -24.95 -3.57 13.68
C SER A 111 -25.52 -4.78 14.40
N TYR A 112 -24.70 -5.81 14.64
CA TYR A 112 -25.04 -6.91 15.52
C TYR A 112 -24.50 -6.64 16.93
N HIS A 113 -25.32 -6.92 17.94
CA HIS A 113 -24.88 -6.86 19.33
C HIS A 113 -24.37 -8.24 19.76
N ILE A 114 -23.06 -8.36 19.94
CA ILE A 114 -22.43 -9.62 20.34
C ILE A 114 -21.59 -9.36 21.61
N LEU A 115 -21.85 -10.13 22.67
CA LEU A 115 -21.11 -10.06 23.94
C LEU A 115 -20.97 -8.64 24.52
N GLY A 116 -22.01 -7.82 24.37
CA GLY A 116 -22.01 -6.44 24.88
C GLY A 116 -21.39 -5.41 23.94
N HIS A 117 -21.03 -5.80 22.73
CA HIS A 117 -20.42 -4.91 21.72
C HIS A 117 -21.25 -4.87 20.45
N ASP A 118 -21.37 -3.68 19.85
CA ASP A 118 -21.92 -3.51 18.53
C ASP A 118 -20.89 -3.86 17.47
N VAL A 119 -21.24 -4.72 16.53
CA VAL A 119 -20.40 -5.16 15.41
C VAL A 119 -21.05 -4.71 14.10
N PRO A 120 -20.76 -3.49 13.62
CA PRO A 120 -21.37 -2.97 12.40
C PRO A 120 -20.66 -3.43 11.12
N TYR A 121 -19.47 -4.05 11.24
CA TYR A 121 -18.56 -4.31 10.12
C TYR A 121 -18.51 -5.78 9.70
N PHE A 122 -19.70 -6.40 9.57
CA PHE A 122 -19.83 -7.80 9.16
C PHE A 122 -20.02 -7.91 7.64
N GLU A 123 -19.66 -9.06 7.12
CA GLU A 123 -19.77 -9.34 5.70
C GLU A 123 -21.24 -9.32 5.22
N GLY A 124 -21.47 -8.66 4.08
CA GLY A 124 -22.80 -8.51 3.52
C GLY A 124 -23.62 -7.37 4.13
N ASN A 125 -23.13 -6.68 5.18
CA ASN A 125 -23.80 -5.49 5.68
C ASN A 125 -23.87 -4.41 4.60
N PHE A 126 -25.01 -3.77 4.42
CA PHE A 126 -25.17 -2.67 3.48
C PHE A 126 -24.41 -1.45 4.00
N ALA A 127 -23.71 -0.77 3.09
CA ALA A 127 -22.89 0.38 3.42
C ALA A 127 -22.86 1.39 2.28
N ARG A 128 -22.38 2.58 2.60
CA ARG A 128 -21.99 3.60 1.63
C ARG A 128 -20.61 4.15 1.99
N ALA A 129 -19.79 4.38 0.98
CA ALA A 129 -18.52 5.10 1.16
C ALA A 129 -18.77 6.59 1.41
N CYS A 130 -17.86 7.25 2.12
CA CYS A 130 -17.85 8.68 2.34
C CYS A 130 -16.97 9.35 1.27
N GLY A 131 -17.53 10.38 0.60
CA GLY A 131 -16.85 11.05 -0.51
C GLY A 131 -17.06 10.36 -1.86
N TRP A 132 -16.19 10.68 -2.81
CA TRP A 132 -16.24 10.10 -4.15
C TRP A 132 -15.61 8.71 -4.17
N ALA A 133 -16.31 7.73 -4.70
CA ALA A 133 -15.78 6.40 -4.94
C ALA A 133 -16.19 5.91 -6.33
N MET A 134 -15.20 5.53 -7.15
CA MET A 134 -15.37 5.15 -8.56
C MET A 134 -14.44 3.97 -8.88
N SER A 135 -14.96 3.01 -9.61
CA SER A 135 -14.22 1.86 -10.12
C SER A 135 -14.42 1.75 -11.63
N ASP A 136 -13.32 1.71 -12.39
CA ASP A 136 -13.30 1.61 -13.86
C ASP A 136 -14.27 2.59 -14.58
N GLY A 137 -14.33 3.83 -14.08
CA GLY A 137 -15.21 4.88 -14.61
C GLY A 137 -16.67 4.80 -14.14
N ALA A 138 -17.03 3.77 -13.40
CA ALA A 138 -18.36 3.64 -12.80
C ALA A 138 -18.39 4.23 -11.38
N LEU A 139 -19.07 5.37 -11.22
CA LEU A 139 -19.27 5.99 -9.91
C LEU A 139 -20.22 5.12 -9.08
N PHE A 140 -19.79 4.66 -7.92
CA PHE A 140 -20.62 3.87 -7.01
C PHE A 140 -20.89 4.58 -5.68
N SER A 141 -20.15 5.63 -5.35
CA SER A 141 -20.51 6.53 -4.25
C SER A 141 -20.38 7.99 -4.68
N GLN A 142 -21.40 8.73 -4.36
CA GLN A 142 -21.50 10.18 -4.61
C GLN A 142 -22.04 10.89 -3.37
N SER A 143 -21.60 10.46 -2.19
CA SER A 143 -22.13 10.99 -0.95
C SER A 143 -21.98 12.51 -0.91
N PRO A 144 -23.07 13.27 -1.00
CA PRO A 144 -23.04 14.73 -0.93
C PRO A 144 -22.76 15.22 0.50
N ILE A 145 -22.55 14.29 1.45
CA ILE A 145 -22.47 14.63 2.86
C ILE A 145 -21.22 15.45 3.16
N ASN A 146 -20.18 15.31 2.34
CA ASN A 146 -19.00 16.15 2.48
C ASN A 146 -18.19 16.23 1.18
N PRO A 147 -18.40 17.28 0.34
CA PRO A 147 -17.53 17.53 -0.81
C PRO A 147 -16.09 17.90 -0.41
N GLU A 148 -15.81 18.00 0.90
CA GLU A 148 -14.49 18.35 1.44
C GLU A 148 -13.57 17.15 1.66
N TYR A 149 -14.02 15.90 1.39
CA TYR A 149 -13.12 14.74 1.47
C TYR A 149 -12.06 14.83 0.37
N PRO A 150 -10.75 14.84 0.74
CA PRO A 150 -9.71 14.70 -0.25
C PRO A 150 -9.80 13.33 -0.92
N THR A 151 -9.52 13.29 -2.20
CA THR A 151 -9.70 12.11 -3.02
C THR A 151 -8.43 11.82 -3.82
N LEU A 152 -8.02 10.57 -3.83
CA LEU A 152 -7.07 10.04 -4.80
C LEU A 152 -7.87 9.63 -6.04
N MET A 153 -7.57 10.24 -7.17
CA MET A 153 -8.17 9.97 -8.47
C MET A 153 -7.11 9.45 -9.43
N VAL A 154 -7.44 8.43 -10.19
CA VAL A 154 -6.63 7.97 -11.33
C VAL A 154 -7.38 8.34 -12.60
N ASP A 155 -6.71 9.04 -13.52
CA ASP A 155 -7.29 9.43 -14.79
C ASP A 155 -7.17 8.33 -15.86
N ASP A 156 -7.70 8.59 -17.07
CA ASP A 156 -7.70 7.67 -18.21
C ASP A 156 -6.31 7.43 -18.83
N HIS A 157 -5.30 8.14 -18.36
CA HIS A 157 -3.89 7.92 -18.70
C HIS A 157 -3.14 7.15 -17.57
N GLY A 158 -3.84 6.77 -16.48
CA GLY A 158 -3.25 6.11 -15.32
C GLY A 158 -2.53 7.05 -14.36
N LYS A 159 -2.61 8.38 -14.59
CA LYS A 159 -1.96 9.35 -13.71
C LYS A 159 -2.80 9.57 -12.45
N ILE A 160 -2.11 9.62 -11.31
CA ILE A 160 -2.72 9.88 -10.00
C ILE A 160 -2.77 11.38 -9.73
N HIS A 161 -3.91 11.83 -9.23
CA HIS A 161 -4.17 13.17 -8.73
C HIS A 161 -4.74 13.06 -7.32
N ILE A 162 -4.21 13.85 -6.39
CA ILE A 162 -4.70 13.92 -5.01
C ILE A 162 -5.16 15.36 -4.73
N GLY A 163 -6.38 15.50 -4.21
CA GLY A 163 -6.95 16.80 -3.89
C GLY A 163 -8.46 16.76 -3.66
N HIS A 164 -9.07 17.92 -3.65
CA HIS A 164 -10.51 18.07 -3.48
C HIS A 164 -11.20 18.27 -4.83
N PHE A 165 -12.20 17.46 -5.11
CA PHE A 165 -12.95 17.48 -6.36
C PHE A 165 -14.40 17.87 -6.08
N ALA A 166 -14.88 19.00 -6.63
CA ALA A 166 -16.29 19.39 -6.54
C ALA A 166 -17.22 18.39 -7.25
N SER A 167 -16.72 17.75 -8.29
CA SER A 167 -17.37 16.65 -9.01
C SER A 167 -16.30 15.77 -9.70
N PRO A 168 -16.60 14.50 -9.98
CA PRO A 168 -15.69 13.65 -10.73
C PRO A 168 -15.37 14.25 -12.10
N PRO A 169 -14.07 14.45 -12.45
CA PRO A 169 -13.68 14.87 -13.79
C PRO A 169 -14.05 13.82 -14.86
N PRO A 170 -14.32 14.20 -16.11
CA PRO A 170 -14.65 13.23 -17.17
C PRO A 170 -13.52 12.22 -17.45
N SER A 171 -12.27 12.59 -17.17
CA SER A 171 -11.11 11.71 -17.29
C SER A 171 -10.98 10.70 -16.13
N ALA A 172 -11.72 10.86 -15.03
CA ALA A 172 -11.62 9.96 -13.88
C ALA A 172 -11.99 8.52 -14.25
N ARG A 173 -11.17 7.56 -13.79
CA ARG A 173 -11.41 6.12 -13.93
C ARG A 173 -11.50 5.44 -12.56
N GLN A 174 -10.68 5.86 -11.60
CA GLN A 174 -10.69 5.35 -10.23
C GLN A 174 -10.76 6.53 -9.28
N MET A 175 -11.54 6.43 -8.22
CA MET A 175 -11.58 7.43 -7.15
C MET A 175 -11.79 6.74 -5.80
N VAL A 176 -11.01 7.14 -4.82
CA VAL A 176 -11.13 6.73 -3.42
C VAL A 176 -10.91 7.95 -2.53
N SER A 177 -11.83 8.21 -1.60
CA SER A 177 -11.74 9.38 -0.73
C SER A 177 -11.12 9.05 0.63
N GLY A 178 -10.32 9.97 1.13
CA GLY A 178 -9.70 9.90 2.46
C GLY A 178 -10.32 10.90 3.44
N ASN A 179 -9.89 10.84 4.69
CA ASN A 179 -10.34 11.76 5.74
C ASN A 179 -9.62 13.11 5.66
N TRP A 180 -8.31 13.08 5.44
CA TRP A 180 -7.46 14.26 5.39
C TRP A 180 -6.39 14.15 4.31
N GLN A 181 -6.10 15.25 3.65
CA GLN A 181 -4.88 15.40 2.88
C GLN A 181 -3.74 15.72 3.88
N ILE A 182 -2.87 14.75 4.10
CA ILE A 182 -1.83 14.80 5.13
C ILE A 182 -0.49 15.31 4.61
N VAL A 183 -0.25 15.24 3.29
CA VAL A 183 0.91 15.82 2.63
C VAL A 183 0.44 16.62 1.42
N THR A 184 1.00 17.81 1.25
CA THR A 184 0.79 18.69 0.10
C THR A 184 2.11 19.31 -0.31
N ASP A 185 2.46 19.24 -1.59
CA ASP A 185 3.69 19.80 -2.16
C ASP A 185 4.96 19.31 -1.43
N GLY A 186 4.98 18.02 -1.01
CA GLY A 186 6.09 17.40 -0.30
C GLY A 186 6.27 17.84 1.15
N LYS A 187 5.24 18.46 1.73
CA LYS A 187 5.25 18.94 3.13
C LYS A 187 4.07 18.37 3.89
N ALA A 188 4.33 17.95 5.13
CA ALA A 188 3.25 17.59 6.03
C ALA A 188 2.28 18.76 6.19
N THR A 189 0.99 18.50 5.99
CA THR A 189 -0.07 19.48 6.17
C THR A 189 -0.13 19.84 7.66
N SER A 190 -0.25 21.14 7.94
CA SER A 190 -0.35 21.64 9.32
C SER A 190 -1.69 21.22 9.94
N LEU A 191 -1.73 20.02 10.46
CA LEU A 191 -2.83 19.51 11.25
C LEU A 191 -2.51 19.82 12.72
N THR A 192 -3.12 20.87 13.27
CA THR A 192 -3.02 21.15 14.71
C THR A 192 -4.26 20.56 15.40
N PRO A 193 -4.23 19.28 15.81
CA PRO A 193 -5.38 18.67 16.45
C PRO A 193 -5.56 19.26 17.84
N GLY A 194 -6.78 19.68 18.14
CA GLY A 194 -7.15 20.01 19.51
C GLY A 194 -7.00 18.79 20.44
N PRO A 195 -6.91 18.98 21.76
CA PRO A 195 -6.88 17.89 22.72
C PRO A 195 -8.06 16.94 22.52
N GLY A 196 -7.77 15.62 22.41
CA GLY A 196 -8.79 14.58 22.22
C GLY A 196 -9.35 14.47 20.80
N ALA A 197 -8.87 15.28 19.84
CA ALA A 197 -9.21 15.09 18.44
C ALA A 197 -8.65 13.77 17.89
N LEU A 198 -9.39 13.08 17.03
CA LEU A 198 -8.99 11.79 16.42
C LEU A 198 -7.59 11.87 15.78
N ALA A 199 -7.22 13.01 15.22
CA ALA A 199 -5.92 13.26 14.64
C ALA A 199 -4.76 13.24 15.67
N ALA A 200 -5.02 13.48 16.95
CA ALA A 200 -4.03 13.45 18.03
C ALA A 200 -3.83 12.04 18.63
N LEU A 201 -4.72 11.10 18.33
CA LEU A 201 -4.66 9.76 18.89
C LEU A 201 -3.67 8.90 18.11
N SER A 202 -2.83 8.16 18.84
CA SER A 202 -2.02 7.08 18.28
C SER A 202 -2.91 5.86 18.07
N ILE A 203 -3.29 5.61 16.81
CA ILE A 203 -4.16 4.51 16.38
C ILE A 203 -3.59 3.85 15.13
N PRO A 204 -4.10 2.68 14.70
CA PRO A 204 -3.78 2.16 13.38
C PRO A 204 -4.16 3.19 12.31
N ARG A 205 -3.32 3.35 11.29
CA ARG A 205 -3.54 4.31 10.20
C ARG A 205 -3.27 3.68 8.85
N THR A 206 -4.00 4.17 7.86
CA THR A 206 -3.83 3.83 6.44
C THR A 206 -3.59 5.10 5.64
N ALA A 207 -2.57 5.10 4.77
CA ALA A 207 -2.30 6.23 3.89
C ALA A 207 -1.96 5.77 2.48
N ALA A 208 -2.28 6.62 1.51
CA ALA A 208 -1.84 6.50 0.13
C ALA A 208 -1.29 7.85 -0.36
N GLY A 209 -0.21 7.81 -1.12
CA GLY A 209 0.41 9.02 -1.64
C GLY A 209 1.16 8.78 -2.94
N VAL A 210 1.54 9.86 -3.62
CA VAL A 210 2.27 9.85 -4.88
C VAL A 210 3.51 10.75 -4.77
N ASP A 211 4.60 10.37 -5.44
CA ASP A 211 5.78 11.21 -5.52
C ASP A 211 5.59 12.43 -6.44
N ARG A 212 6.56 13.36 -6.44
CA ARG A 212 6.52 14.60 -7.24
C ARG A 212 6.37 14.35 -8.74
N GLU A 213 7.02 13.31 -9.24
CA GLU A 213 7.06 12.95 -10.65
C GLU A 213 5.81 12.17 -11.09
N GLY A 214 4.96 11.74 -10.17
CA GLY A 214 3.82 10.86 -10.43
C GLY A 214 4.23 9.46 -10.90
N LYS A 215 5.44 9.01 -10.51
CA LYS A 215 6.00 7.72 -10.90
C LYS A 215 5.95 6.66 -9.82
N LYS A 216 5.63 7.05 -8.59
CA LYS A 216 5.55 6.13 -7.46
C LYS A 216 4.24 6.30 -6.72
N LEU A 217 3.51 5.21 -6.54
CA LEU A 217 2.44 5.11 -5.56
C LEU A 217 3.01 4.54 -4.26
N ILE A 218 2.71 5.18 -3.15
CA ILE A 218 3.16 4.80 -1.81
C ILE A 218 1.93 4.40 -1.01
N LEU A 219 1.87 3.15 -0.55
CA LEU A 219 0.83 2.62 0.31
C LEU A 219 1.43 2.31 1.68
N LEU A 220 0.82 2.81 2.75
CA LEU A 220 1.33 2.67 4.10
C LEU A 220 0.22 2.27 5.08
N ILE A 221 0.50 1.24 5.87
CA ILE A 221 -0.29 0.86 7.06
C ILE A 221 0.61 0.99 8.29
N ALA A 222 0.16 1.71 9.30
CA ALA A 222 0.72 1.64 10.64
C ALA A 222 -0.23 0.81 11.51
N ASP A 223 0.24 -0.30 12.09
CA ASP A 223 -0.52 -1.05 13.10
C ASP A 223 -0.65 -0.26 14.40
N GLY A 224 -1.64 -0.59 15.21
CA GLY A 224 -1.86 0.08 16.49
C GLY A 224 -2.82 -0.66 17.40
N HIS A 225 -3.24 0.01 18.48
CA HIS A 225 -4.12 -0.53 19.53
C HIS A 225 -3.57 -1.76 20.26
N ARG A 226 -2.26 -2.01 20.20
CA ARG A 226 -1.56 -3.09 20.91
C ARG A 226 -0.26 -2.54 21.53
N PRO A 227 -0.31 -2.10 22.79
CA PRO A 227 0.83 -1.42 23.44
C PRO A 227 2.14 -2.20 23.42
N ASP A 228 2.07 -3.54 23.51
CA ASP A 228 3.26 -4.41 23.51
C ASP A 228 3.76 -4.80 22.10
N TYR A 229 3.04 -4.37 21.05
CA TYR A 229 3.37 -4.70 19.68
C TYR A 229 3.46 -3.44 18.79
N SER A 230 2.39 -2.66 18.75
CA SER A 230 2.33 -1.42 17.97
C SER A 230 1.32 -0.48 18.59
N VAL A 231 1.79 0.69 19.02
CA VAL A 231 0.93 1.71 19.63
C VAL A 231 0.09 2.47 18.61
N GLY A 232 0.52 2.46 17.34
CA GLY A 232 -0.04 3.29 16.28
C GLY A 232 0.66 4.63 16.16
N VAL A 233 0.15 5.46 15.26
CA VAL A 233 0.67 6.80 14.97
C VAL A 233 -0.43 7.84 15.02
N THR A 234 -0.05 9.07 15.40
CA THR A 234 -0.89 10.25 15.25
C THR A 234 -0.93 10.68 13.78
N MET A 235 -1.87 11.56 13.41
CA MET A 235 -1.95 12.09 12.05
C MET A 235 -0.67 12.84 11.62
N PRO A 236 -0.08 13.74 12.46
CA PRO A 236 1.20 14.35 12.11
C PRO A 236 2.32 13.33 11.89
N GLN A 237 2.42 12.31 12.74
CA GLN A 237 3.42 11.25 12.56
C GLN A 237 3.21 10.46 11.27
N LEU A 238 1.95 10.17 10.89
CA LEU A 238 1.63 9.54 9.60
C LEU A 238 2.08 10.41 8.42
N ALA A 239 1.84 11.73 8.50
CA ALA A 239 2.26 12.68 7.48
C ALA A 239 3.79 12.72 7.35
N ASP A 240 4.51 12.77 8.48
CA ASP A 240 5.97 12.74 8.50
C ASP A 240 6.54 11.45 7.91
N GLU A 241 5.91 10.29 8.19
CA GLU A 241 6.29 9.01 7.57
C GLU A 241 6.10 9.05 6.05
N MET A 242 4.95 9.55 5.57
CA MET A 242 4.69 9.65 4.13
C MET A 242 5.70 10.59 3.44
N VAL A 243 6.05 11.74 4.04
CA VAL A 243 7.11 12.63 3.55
C VAL A 243 8.45 11.92 3.52
N ALA A 244 8.81 11.18 4.58
CA ALA A 244 10.06 10.41 4.64
C ALA A 244 10.15 9.33 3.55
N GLN A 245 9.01 8.80 3.09
CA GLN A 245 8.94 7.86 1.98
C GLN A 245 8.91 8.54 0.59
N GLY A 246 8.96 9.87 0.56
CA GLY A 246 9.02 10.65 -0.67
C GLY A 246 7.66 11.03 -1.26
N ALA A 247 6.58 10.95 -0.48
CA ALA A 247 5.28 11.44 -0.93
C ALA A 247 5.33 12.95 -1.18
N TYR A 248 4.81 13.36 -2.32
CA TYR A 248 4.58 14.75 -2.67
C TYR A 248 3.18 15.20 -2.31
N ASP A 249 2.19 14.36 -2.60
CA ASP A 249 0.83 14.47 -2.10
C ASP A 249 0.39 13.14 -1.47
N ALA A 250 -0.32 13.19 -0.35
CA ALA A 250 -0.85 12.01 0.33
C ALA A 250 -2.13 12.29 1.09
N ILE A 251 -2.98 11.26 1.16
CA ILE A 251 -4.21 11.25 1.97
C ILE A 251 -4.16 10.15 3.01
N GLU A 252 -4.80 10.40 4.15
CA GLU A 252 -5.18 9.34 5.07
C GLU A 252 -6.53 8.77 4.62
N LEU A 253 -6.58 7.44 4.49
CA LEU A 253 -7.78 6.67 4.20
C LEU A 253 -8.49 6.26 5.50
N ASP A 254 -9.48 5.36 5.43
CA ASP A 254 -10.10 4.83 6.65
C ASP A 254 -9.06 4.10 7.51
N SER A 255 -9.17 4.26 8.81
CA SER A 255 -8.14 3.92 9.78
C SER A 255 -8.68 3.03 10.91
N GLY A 256 -7.91 2.82 11.98
CA GLY A 256 -8.31 1.96 13.08
C GLY A 256 -8.43 0.50 12.67
N GLY A 257 -9.55 -0.16 13.00
CA GLY A 257 -9.79 -1.56 12.65
C GLY A 257 -9.86 -1.87 11.16
N SER A 258 -10.08 -0.86 10.32
CA SER A 258 -10.08 -1.01 8.86
C SER A 258 -8.68 -1.20 8.27
N SER A 259 -7.64 -0.72 8.96
CA SER A 259 -6.26 -0.74 8.47
C SER A 259 -5.79 -2.15 8.13
N THR A 260 -5.77 -2.47 6.86
CA THR A 260 -5.44 -3.80 6.33
C THR A 260 -4.67 -3.66 5.02
N MET A 261 -3.54 -4.37 4.90
CA MET A 261 -2.79 -4.56 3.66
C MET A 261 -2.76 -6.04 3.30
N VAL A 262 -3.08 -6.35 2.05
CA VAL A 262 -2.91 -7.70 1.49
C VAL A 262 -1.93 -7.65 0.34
N LEU A 263 -1.11 -8.69 0.19
CA LEU A 263 -0.12 -8.83 -0.87
C LEU A 263 -0.15 -10.26 -1.39
N ARG A 264 -0.11 -10.42 -2.71
CA ARG A 264 -0.01 -11.73 -3.35
C ARG A 264 1.43 -12.21 -3.27
N GLY A 265 1.62 -13.37 -2.63
CA GLY A 265 2.92 -14.01 -2.49
C GLY A 265 3.35 -14.77 -3.75
N ASP A 266 4.60 -15.27 -3.72
CA ASP A 266 5.14 -16.13 -4.79
C ASP A 266 4.40 -17.49 -4.91
N ASP A 267 3.64 -17.88 -3.88
CA ASP A 267 2.73 -19.02 -3.87
C ASP A 267 1.41 -18.77 -4.64
N GLY A 268 1.21 -17.54 -5.11
CA GLY A 268 -0.01 -17.09 -5.79
C GLY A 268 -1.17 -16.73 -4.86
N GLU A 269 -1.02 -16.93 -3.55
CA GLU A 269 -2.05 -16.64 -2.56
C GLU A 269 -1.95 -15.20 -2.03
N LEU A 270 -3.06 -14.64 -1.58
CA LEU A 270 -3.10 -13.33 -0.92
C LEU A 270 -2.91 -13.48 0.59
N HIS A 271 -1.89 -12.81 1.11
CA HIS A 271 -1.57 -12.78 2.53
C HIS A 271 -1.92 -11.43 3.14
N VAL A 272 -2.52 -11.43 4.35
CA VAL A 272 -2.68 -10.21 5.15
C VAL A 272 -1.32 -9.90 5.78
N MET A 273 -0.74 -8.77 5.41
CA MET A 273 0.64 -8.42 5.73
C MET A 273 0.80 -7.80 7.12
N ASN A 274 -0.20 -7.07 7.58
CA ASN A 274 -0.22 -6.42 8.89
C ASN A 274 -1.06 -7.21 9.91
N ARG A 275 -1.19 -6.70 11.12
CA ARG A 275 -2.00 -7.29 12.19
C ARG A 275 -3.20 -6.37 12.49
N PRO A 276 -4.32 -6.50 11.75
CA PRO A 276 -5.51 -5.66 11.95
C PRO A 276 -5.97 -5.64 13.40
N SER A 277 -6.46 -4.48 13.86
CA SER A 277 -6.72 -4.28 15.29
C SER A 277 -8.09 -4.78 15.75
N ASP A 278 -9.00 -5.16 14.85
CA ASP A 278 -10.26 -5.76 15.25
C ASP A 278 -10.01 -7.08 15.99
N GLY A 279 -10.76 -7.29 17.09
CA GLY A 279 -10.53 -8.38 18.04
C GLY A 279 -9.55 -8.07 19.15
N SER A 280 -8.69 -7.05 19.05
CA SER A 280 -7.71 -6.69 20.10
C SER A 280 -8.36 -6.30 21.43
N THR A 281 -9.59 -5.77 21.39
CA THR A 281 -10.36 -5.40 22.58
C THR A 281 -11.02 -6.61 23.27
N VAL A 282 -11.21 -7.72 22.55
CA VAL A 282 -11.79 -8.97 23.09
C VAL A 282 -10.69 -9.85 23.69
N SER A 283 -9.58 -9.96 22.99
CA SER A 283 -8.35 -10.61 23.46
C SER A 283 -7.18 -9.97 22.73
N GLY A 284 -6.15 -9.55 23.44
CA GLY A 284 -4.99 -8.87 22.86
C GLY A 284 -4.31 -9.61 21.69
N ASP A 285 -4.54 -10.93 21.59
CA ASP A 285 -3.99 -11.78 20.53
C ASP A 285 -4.92 -11.98 19.33
N LEU A 286 -6.21 -11.67 19.45
CA LEU A 286 -7.14 -11.77 18.33
C LEU A 286 -6.85 -10.67 17.30
N SER A 287 -6.89 -11.08 16.05
CA SER A 287 -6.68 -10.20 14.89
C SER A 287 -7.48 -10.76 13.72
N PHE A 288 -8.37 -9.95 13.17
CA PHE A 288 -9.08 -10.29 11.94
C PHE A 288 -9.34 -9.03 11.10
N PRO A 289 -9.26 -9.14 9.77
CA PRO A 289 -9.55 -8.02 8.88
C PRO A 289 -11.02 -7.61 9.00
N ARG A 290 -11.26 -6.31 9.14
CA ARG A 290 -12.60 -5.72 9.06
C ARG A 290 -13.16 -5.83 7.65
N CYS A 291 -14.48 -6.04 7.52
CA CYS A 291 -15.18 -5.83 6.28
C CYS A 291 -15.34 -4.32 6.02
N VAL A 292 -15.00 -3.87 4.82
CA VAL A 292 -14.94 -2.46 4.41
C VAL A 292 -15.72 -2.24 3.11
N ALA A 293 -15.98 -0.97 2.75
CA ALA A 293 -16.82 -0.63 1.60
C ALA A 293 -16.06 -0.67 0.26
N ASP A 294 -14.77 -0.39 0.28
CA ASP A 294 -13.90 -0.41 -0.89
C ASP A 294 -12.44 -0.61 -0.51
N ALA A 295 -11.59 -0.85 -1.51
CA ALA A 295 -10.17 -1.02 -1.36
C ALA A 295 -9.41 -0.30 -2.49
N LEU A 296 -8.23 0.22 -2.20
CA LEU A 296 -7.28 0.72 -3.18
C LEU A 296 -6.20 -0.34 -3.41
N GLY A 297 -5.96 -0.72 -4.66
CA GLY A 297 -4.97 -1.75 -4.96
C GLY A 297 -4.34 -1.61 -6.33
N VAL A 298 -3.52 -2.59 -6.67
CA VAL A 298 -2.81 -2.65 -7.95
C VAL A 298 -3.00 -4.03 -8.56
N ARG A 299 -3.41 -4.05 -9.82
CA ARG A 299 -3.39 -5.23 -10.69
C ARG A 299 -2.16 -5.17 -11.57
N LEU A 300 -1.49 -6.31 -11.75
CA LEU A 300 -0.38 -6.44 -12.68
C LEU A 300 -0.86 -7.09 -13.97
N GLY A 301 -0.48 -6.52 -15.11
CA GLY A 301 -0.71 -7.11 -16.42
C GLY A 301 0.04 -8.43 -16.60
N ALA A 302 -0.33 -9.21 -17.62
CA ALA A 302 0.31 -10.48 -17.91
C ALA A 302 1.82 -10.30 -18.16
N GLY A 303 2.65 -11.07 -17.45
CA GLY A 303 4.11 -11.04 -17.55
C GLY A 303 4.84 -10.32 -16.40
N ALA A 304 4.14 -9.61 -15.53
CA ALA A 304 4.74 -9.03 -14.32
C ALA A 304 4.83 -10.06 -13.19
N THR A 305 5.89 -10.01 -12.40
CA THR A 305 6.07 -10.86 -11.23
C THR A 305 5.68 -10.09 -9.96
N THR A 306 4.95 -10.74 -9.05
CA THR A 306 4.72 -10.23 -7.68
C THR A 306 5.98 -10.35 -6.82
N PRO A 307 6.11 -9.55 -5.76
CA PRO A 307 7.27 -9.57 -4.86
C PRO A 307 7.48 -10.89 -4.16
#